data_ea4a6120732db75978c1f77b600edf19
#
_entry.id   ea4a6120732db75978c1f77b600edf19
#
_cell.length_a   1.000
_cell.length_b   1.000
_cell.length_c   1.000
_cell.angle_alpha   90.00
_cell.angle_beta   90.00
_cell.angle_gamma   90.00
#
_symmetry.space_group_name_H-M   'P 1'
#
loop_
_entity.id
_entity.type
_entity.pdbx_description
1 polymer ?
#
loop_
_entity_poly.entity_id
_entity_poly.type
_entity_poly.pdbx_seq_one_letter_code
_entity_poly.pdbx_strand_id
1 'polypeptide(L)'
;MRELSAAKLLTEGVHPMEERSMTKAEKRCEWLTDKYILCLLALFPLFTGFHGYANLAAAKFWLYTGVTALWALGIAACLCTGARLFAKKPGAFFYLTCAFLVWNLVSAALSPWREKTFLGAGRYDGLFTQFLYALTALGIARWGRKKIIYVRVFGASVFLCCAVALWQIAGGNPLGLYPNGWRFADAGTLYSGMYLGTVGNTLILGSVLSLAVPVLVYTAVKKRGYDLLLLLPAAMALYVLYRSECSSAWVALPGSCALMLPKLARGRRRRYILAAEGA
;
A
#
# COMPACT_ATOMS: atom_id res chain seq x y z
N MET A 1 -54.96 15.47 9.37
CA MET A 1 -54.89 15.25 7.92
C MET A 1 -53.80 16.08 7.16
N ARG A 2 -53.10 17.04 7.80
CA ARG A 2 -52.05 17.85 7.15
C ARG A 2 -50.61 17.29 7.27
N GLU A 3 -50.33 16.43 8.23
CA GLU A 3 -48.98 15.86 8.40
C GLU A 3 -48.66 14.69 7.45
N LEU A 4 -49.68 13.96 6.98
CA LEU A 4 -49.49 12.87 6.01
C LEU A 4 -49.10 13.35 4.58
N SER A 5 -49.35 14.64 4.27
CA SER A 5 -49.01 15.24 2.97
C SER A 5 -47.55 15.65 2.89
N ALA A 6 -46.93 16.08 3.98
CA ALA A 6 -45.51 16.49 4.02
C ALA A 6 -44.57 15.29 3.97
N ALA A 7 -44.90 14.18 4.61
CA ALA A 7 -44.12 12.94 4.52
C ALA A 7 -44.12 12.31 3.12
N LYS A 8 -45.22 12.47 2.37
CA LYS A 8 -45.34 11.95 1.00
C LYS A 8 -44.52 12.78 0.01
N LEU A 9 -44.44 14.12 0.21
CA LEU A 9 -43.64 15.03 -0.62
C LEU A 9 -42.12 14.85 -0.42
N LEU A 10 -41.68 14.35 0.73
CA LEU A 10 -40.25 14.05 1.00
C LEU A 10 -39.83 12.69 0.44
N THR A 11 -40.76 11.77 0.16
CA THR A 11 -40.46 10.46 -0.41
C THR A 11 -40.55 10.41 -1.94
N GLU A 12 -41.28 11.34 -2.57
CA GLU A 12 -41.42 11.38 -4.04
C GLU A 12 -40.23 12.07 -4.77
N GLY A 13 -39.28 12.69 -4.04
CA GLY A 13 -38.08 13.32 -4.62
C GLY A 13 -36.81 12.45 -4.68
N VAL A 14 -36.83 11.25 -4.10
CA VAL A 14 -35.72 10.32 -4.20
C VAL A 14 -36.05 9.30 -5.31
N HIS A 15 -35.84 9.68 -6.58
CA HIS A 15 -35.69 8.69 -7.63
C HIS A 15 -34.62 7.68 -7.15
N PRO A 16 -34.94 6.37 -7.05
CA PRO A 16 -33.91 5.37 -6.82
C PRO A 16 -32.93 5.53 -7.98
N MET A 17 -31.67 5.95 -7.65
CA MET A 17 -30.61 6.01 -8.65
C MET A 17 -30.51 4.59 -9.21
N GLU A 18 -31.01 4.41 -10.41
CA GLU A 18 -30.89 3.18 -11.19
C GLU A 18 -29.46 2.70 -11.04
N GLU A 19 -29.28 1.56 -10.38
CA GLU A 19 -27.98 0.90 -10.21
C GLU A 19 -27.52 0.48 -11.60
N ARG A 20 -26.88 1.40 -12.28
CA ARG A 20 -26.49 1.27 -13.67
C ARG A 20 -25.58 0.06 -13.81
N SER A 21 -26.03 -0.94 -14.54
CA SER A 21 -25.26 -2.14 -14.81
C SER A 21 -23.92 -1.78 -15.45
N MET A 22 -22.83 -2.28 -14.87
CA MET A 22 -21.48 -2.08 -15.39
C MET A 22 -21.33 -2.69 -16.78
N THR A 23 -20.68 -1.95 -17.67
CA THR A 23 -20.35 -2.47 -19.00
C THR A 23 -19.33 -3.61 -18.93
N LYS A 24 -19.26 -4.43 -19.98
CA LYS A 24 -18.23 -5.49 -20.08
C LYS A 24 -16.82 -4.93 -19.98
N ALA A 25 -16.57 -3.75 -20.55
CA ALA A 25 -15.27 -3.06 -20.49
C ALA A 25 -14.93 -2.60 -19.04
N GLU A 26 -15.89 -2.06 -18.31
CA GLU A 26 -15.70 -1.67 -16.89
C GLU A 26 -15.40 -2.88 -16.00
N LYS A 27 -16.07 -4.03 -16.22
CA LYS A 27 -15.75 -5.28 -15.51
C LYS A 27 -14.33 -5.79 -15.79
N ARG A 28 -13.84 -5.60 -17.04
CA ARG A 28 -12.44 -5.90 -17.39
C ARG A 28 -11.45 -4.97 -16.66
N CYS A 29 -11.75 -3.67 -16.56
CA CYS A 29 -10.93 -2.73 -15.76
C CYS A 29 -10.83 -3.18 -14.29
N GLU A 30 -11.95 -3.58 -13.69
CA GLU A 30 -11.95 -4.11 -12.31
C GLU A 30 -11.11 -5.38 -12.20
N TRP A 31 -11.25 -6.31 -13.14
CA TRP A 31 -10.47 -7.56 -13.14
C TRP A 31 -8.96 -7.28 -13.28
N LEU A 32 -8.57 -6.40 -14.22
CA LEU A 32 -7.17 -5.99 -14.40
C LEU A 32 -6.60 -5.34 -13.14
N THR A 33 -7.38 -4.44 -12.51
CA THR A 33 -6.97 -3.76 -11.28
C THR A 33 -6.87 -4.74 -10.11
N ASP A 34 -7.74 -5.74 -10.03
CA ASP A 34 -7.67 -6.83 -9.06
C ASP A 34 -6.35 -7.61 -9.18
N LYS A 35 -5.98 -8.00 -10.40
CA LYS A 35 -4.72 -8.71 -10.66
C LYS A 35 -3.50 -7.83 -10.39
N TYR A 36 -3.57 -6.56 -10.74
CA TYR A 36 -2.53 -5.58 -10.45
C TYR A 36 -2.28 -5.44 -8.95
N ILE A 37 -3.34 -5.26 -8.13
CA ILE A 37 -3.22 -5.18 -6.67
C ILE A 37 -2.61 -6.47 -6.11
N LEU A 38 -3.08 -7.65 -6.54
CA LEU A 38 -2.53 -8.92 -6.09
C LEU A 38 -1.06 -9.07 -6.47
N CYS A 39 -0.68 -8.68 -7.68
CA CYS A 39 0.71 -8.70 -8.14
C CYS A 39 1.60 -7.79 -7.27
N LEU A 40 1.17 -6.56 -7.00
CA LEU A 40 1.92 -5.64 -6.15
C LEU A 40 2.05 -6.16 -4.72
N LEU A 41 0.99 -6.70 -4.14
CA LEU A 41 1.01 -7.21 -2.76
C LEU A 41 1.81 -8.51 -2.62
N ALA A 42 1.84 -9.36 -3.66
CA ALA A 42 2.57 -10.62 -3.65
C ALA A 42 4.05 -10.46 -4.01
N LEU A 43 4.33 -9.81 -5.14
CA LEU A 43 5.67 -9.81 -5.74
C LEU A 43 6.53 -8.64 -5.28
N PHE A 44 5.98 -7.43 -5.20
CA PHE A 44 6.77 -6.23 -4.93
C PHE A 44 7.53 -6.28 -3.58
N PRO A 45 6.94 -6.72 -2.46
CA PRO A 45 7.68 -6.85 -1.21
C PRO A 45 8.82 -7.87 -1.28
N LEU A 46 8.63 -8.96 -2.05
CA LEU A 46 9.55 -10.09 -2.09
C LEU A 46 10.64 -9.97 -3.16
N PHE A 47 10.41 -9.16 -4.18
CA PHE A 47 11.33 -9.04 -5.31
C PHE A 47 12.62 -8.30 -4.92
N THR A 48 13.76 -8.95 -5.08
CA THR A 48 15.08 -8.42 -4.71
C THR A 48 15.99 -8.17 -5.92
N GLY A 49 15.59 -8.62 -7.11
CA GLY A 49 16.45 -8.60 -8.29
C GLY A 49 17.57 -9.64 -8.19
N PHE A 50 18.60 -9.47 -9.04
CA PHE A 50 19.69 -10.45 -9.16
C PHE A 50 20.99 -10.01 -8.47
N HIS A 51 21.08 -8.76 -7.98
CA HIS A 51 22.31 -8.18 -7.42
C HIS A 51 22.17 -7.83 -5.93
N GLY A 52 21.25 -8.48 -5.23
CA GLY A 52 21.03 -8.26 -3.80
C GLY A 52 20.77 -6.80 -3.45
N TYR A 53 21.29 -6.35 -2.33
CA TYR A 53 21.06 -4.98 -1.84
C TYR A 53 21.74 -3.89 -2.67
N ALA A 54 22.80 -4.22 -3.40
CA ALA A 54 23.51 -3.22 -4.22
C ALA A 54 22.63 -2.58 -5.30
N ASN A 55 21.64 -3.30 -5.83
CA ASN A 55 20.77 -2.80 -6.90
C ASN A 55 19.28 -2.94 -6.59
N LEU A 56 18.93 -3.09 -5.32
CA LEU A 56 17.55 -3.37 -4.87
C LEU A 56 16.58 -2.27 -5.27
N ALA A 57 16.96 -1.00 -5.12
CA ALA A 57 16.10 0.13 -5.47
C ALA A 57 15.76 0.15 -6.96
N ALA A 58 16.76 -0.03 -7.83
CA ALA A 58 16.55 -0.10 -9.27
C ALA A 58 15.70 -1.32 -9.67
N ALA A 59 15.96 -2.49 -9.09
CA ALA A 59 15.20 -3.69 -9.37
C ALA A 59 13.71 -3.52 -9.03
N LYS A 60 13.40 -2.98 -7.85
CA LYS A 60 12.01 -2.67 -7.44
C LYS A 60 11.37 -1.60 -8.31
N PHE A 61 12.10 -0.55 -8.65
CA PHE A 61 11.61 0.50 -9.53
C PHE A 61 11.21 -0.05 -10.91
N TRP A 62 12.06 -0.85 -11.55
CA TRP A 62 11.75 -1.42 -12.85
C TRP A 62 10.61 -2.43 -12.81
N LEU A 63 10.54 -3.26 -11.78
CA LEU A 63 9.39 -4.14 -11.56
C LEU A 63 8.09 -3.34 -11.44
N TYR A 64 8.08 -2.31 -10.57
CA TYR A 64 6.91 -1.48 -10.36
C TYR A 64 6.48 -0.75 -11.63
N THR A 65 7.46 -0.15 -12.33
CA THR A 65 7.22 0.54 -13.61
C THR A 65 6.63 -0.39 -14.65
N GLY A 66 7.22 -1.57 -14.85
CA GLY A 66 6.77 -2.56 -15.83
C GLY A 66 5.36 -3.07 -15.54
N VAL A 67 5.08 -3.46 -14.30
CA VAL A 67 3.75 -3.95 -13.90
C VAL A 67 2.70 -2.84 -14.00
N THR A 68 3.05 -1.60 -13.62
CA THR A 68 2.14 -0.44 -13.71
C THR A 68 1.88 -0.06 -15.17
N ALA A 69 2.89 -0.09 -16.03
CA ALA A 69 2.74 0.18 -17.46
C ALA A 69 1.83 -0.85 -18.15
N LEU A 70 2.03 -2.15 -17.88
CA LEU A 70 1.18 -3.21 -18.42
C LEU A 70 -0.27 -3.05 -17.96
N TRP A 71 -0.49 -2.76 -16.67
CA TRP A 71 -1.81 -2.48 -16.15
C TRP A 71 -2.44 -1.23 -16.80
N ALA A 72 -1.71 -0.14 -16.92
CA ALA A 72 -2.18 1.11 -17.52
C ALA A 72 -2.55 0.93 -18.99
N LEU A 73 -1.76 0.18 -19.77
CA LEU A 73 -2.06 -0.17 -21.15
C LEU A 73 -3.36 -1.00 -21.24
N GLY A 74 -3.55 -1.97 -20.35
CA GLY A 74 -4.79 -2.74 -20.26
C GLY A 74 -6.01 -1.88 -19.94
N ILE A 75 -5.87 -0.92 -19.00
CA ILE A 75 -6.93 0.06 -18.68
C ILE A 75 -7.22 0.95 -19.91
N ALA A 76 -6.18 1.48 -20.57
CA ALA A 76 -6.32 2.30 -21.76
C ALA A 76 -7.09 1.56 -22.87
N ALA A 77 -6.76 0.29 -23.14
CA ALA A 77 -7.48 -0.54 -24.09
C ALA A 77 -8.96 -0.71 -23.70
N CYS A 78 -9.26 -0.88 -22.40
CA CYS A 78 -10.65 -0.94 -21.93
C CYS A 78 -11.39 0.40 -22.08
N LEU A 79 -10.72 1.54 -21.89
CA LEU A 79 -11.30 2.86 -22.13
C LEU A 79 -11.64 3.05 -23.61
N CYS A 80 -10.77 2.63 -24.53
CA CYS A 80 -11.03 2.65 -25.97
C CYS A 80 -12.22 1.74 -26.37
N THR A 81 -12.52 0.69 -25.59
CA THR A 81 -13.66 -0.22 -25.83
C THR A 81 -14.93 0.17 -25.06
N GLY A 82 -15.00 1.38 -24.53
CA GLY A 82 -16.20 1.95 -23.93
C GLY A 82 -16.29 1.88 -22.40
N ALA A 83 -15.18 1.58 -21.69
CA ALA A 83 -15.11 1.81 -20.26
C ALA A 83 -15.11 3.32 -19.97
N ARG A 84 -15.76 3.74 -18.88
CA ARG A 84 -15.82 5.16 -18.51
C ARG A 84 -14.81 5.44 -17.41
N LEU A 85 -13.96 6.43 -17.64
CA LEU A 85 -12.99 6.88 -16.63
C LEU A 85 -13.71 7.40 -15.37
N PHE A 86 -14.76 8.19 -15.55
CA PHE A 86 -15.57 8.73 -14.46
C PHE A 86 -16.99 8.13 -14.51
N ALA A 87 -17.37 7.39 -13.46
CA ALA A 87 -18.74 6.92 -13.27
C ALA A 87 -19.63 7.96 -12.57
N LYS A 88 -19.00 8.79 -11.72
CA LYS A 88 -19.60 9.90 -10.96
C LYS A 88 -18.63 11.09 -11.02
N LYS A 89 -19.10 12.27 -10.59
CA LYS A 89 -18.22 13.46 -10.44
C LYS A 89 -17.00 13.09 -9.58
N PRO A 90 -15.78 13.50 -9.96
CA PRO A 90 -14.58 13.24 -9.19
C PRO A 90 -14.74 13.76 -7.76
N GLY A 91 -14.31 12.97 -6.78
CA GLY A 91 -14.30 13.37 -5.37
C GLY A 91 -13.03 14.18 -4.99
N ALA A 92 -12.99 14.65 -3.74
CA ALA A 92 -11.85 15.40 -3.21
C ALA A 92 -10.50 14.70 -3.42
N PHE A 93 -10.46 13.38 -3.27
CA PHE A 93 -9.24 12.58 -3.47
C PHE A 93 -8.63 12.76 -4.87
N PHE A 94 -9.46 12.82 -5.91
CA PHE A 94 -8.98 13.07 -7.28
C PHE A 94 -8.32 14.46 -7.39
N TYR A 95 -9.01 15.51 -6.92
CA TYR A 95 -8.49 16.87 -7.00
C TYR A 95 -7.21 17.05 -6.19
N LEU A 96 -7.15 16.47 -4.97
CA LEU A 96 -5.94 16.50 -4.14
C LEU A 96 -4.76 15.79 -4.81
N THR A 97 -5.02 14.66 -5.47
CA THR A 97 -3.98 13.93 -6.22
C THR A 97 -3.49 14.75 -7.42
N CYS A 98 -4.40 15.41 -8.15
CA CYS A 98 -4.03 16.30 -9.25
C CYS A 98 -3.22 17.51 -8.75
N ALA A 99 -3.66 18.15 -7.66
CA ALA A 99 -2.94 19.26 -7.04
C ALA A 99 -1.52 18.84 -6.58
N PHE A 100 -1.39 17.64 -6.00
CA PHE A 100 -0.10 17.06 -5.63
C PHE A 100 0.81 16.88 -6.86
N LEU A 101 0.30 16.36 -7.98
CA LEU A 101 1.08 16.21 -9.21
C LEU A 101 1.49 17.58 -9.79
N VAL A 102 0.59 18.55 -9.82
CA VAL A 102 0.91 19.90 -10.29
C VAL A 102 2.01 20.51 -9.42
N TRP A 103 1.92 20.36 -8.09
CA TRP A 103 2.96 20.84 -7.18
C TRP A 103 4.32 20.17 -7.44
N ASN A 104 4.35 18.86 -7.67
CA ASN A 104 5.58 18.15 -8.03
C ASN A 104 6.16 18.63 -9.37
N LEU A 105 5.31 18.90 -10.38
CA LEU A 105 5.74 19.45 -11.66
C LEU A 105 6.36 20.84 -11.51
N VAL A 106 5.71 21.73 -10.74
CA VAL A 106 6.23 23.08 -10.46
C VAL A 106 7.56 22.99 -9.71
N SER A 107 7.63 22.15 -8.67
CA SER A 107 8.86 21.92 -7.91
C SER A 107 10.01 21.39 -8.80
N ALA A 108 9.73 20.43 -9.67
CA ALA A 108 10.72 19.90 -10.61
C ALA A 108 11.18 20.96 -11.64
N ALA A 109 10.26 21.77 -12.15
CA ALA A 109 10.58 22.84 -13.12
C ALA A 109 11.44 23.96 -12.51
N LEU A 110 11.23 24.28 -11.24
CA LEU A 110 11.98 25.29 -10.51
C LEU A 110 13.27 24.76 -9.89
N SER A 111 13.51 23.46 -9.89
CA SER A 111 14.71 22.86 -9.31
C SER A 111 15.96 23.24 -10.09
N PRO A 112 17.06 23.64 -9.43
CA PRO A 112 18.36 23.82 -10.06
C PRO A 112 18.96 22.50 -10.58
N TRP A 113 18.49 21.35 -10.07
CA TRP A 113 18.97 20.00 -10.39
C TRP A 113 18.03 19.26 -11.35
N ARG A 114 17.58 19.90 -12.41
CA ARG A 114 16.55 19.41 -13.35
C ARG A 114 16.82 17.98 -13.86
N GLU A 115 18.07 17.66 -14.16
CA GLU A 115 18.48 16.34 -14.65
C GLU A 115 18.14 15.21 -13.67
N LYS A 116 18.20 15.50 -12.37
CA LYS A 116 17.96 14.52 -11.29
C LYS A 116 16.51 14.48 -10.83
N THR A 117 15.70 15.50 -11.16
CA THR A 117 14.31 15.58 -10.67
C THR A 117 13.40 14.55 -11.33
N PHE A 118 13.69 14.14 -12.57
CA PHE A 118 12.81 13.23 -13.30
C PHE A 118 12.82 11.81 -12.72
N LEU A 119 14.00 11.20 -12.55
CA LEU A 119 14.12 9.84 -11.99
C LEU A 119 14.52 9.81 -10.51
N GLY A 120 15.03 10.92 -9.98
CA GLY A 120 15.61 11.01 -8.64
C GLY A 120 17.11 10.69 -8.63
N ALA A 121 17.79 11.11 -7.56
CA ALA A 121 19.24 10.97 -7.40
C ALA A 121 19.62 9.56 -6.90
N GLY A 122 19.41 8.54 -7.71
CA GLY A 122 19.82 7.15 -7.42
C GLY A 122 18.81 6.34 -6.58
N ARG A 123 17.74 6.95 -6.06
CA ARG A 123 16.67 6.28 -5.31
C ARG A 123 15.40 6.04 -6.11
N TYR A 124 15.32 6.55 -7.32
CA TYR A 124 14.16 6.45 -8.21
C TYR A 124 12.87 7.03 -7.60
N ASP A 125 13.00 8.08 -6.79
CA ASP A 125 11.89 8.77 -6.11
C ASP A 125 11.49 10.10 -6.80
N GLY A 126 11.91 10.29 -8.04
CA GLY A 126 11.66 11.48 -8.84
C GLY A 126 10.23 11.60 -9.36
N LEU A 127 10.00 12.65 -10.18
CA LEU A 127 8.70 13.03 -10.73
C LEU A 127 7.99 11.87 -11.45
N PHE A 128 8.73 11.06 -12.20
CA PHE A 128 8.17 9.91 -12.90
C PHE A 128 7.54 8.90 -11.93
N THR A 129 8.21 8.60 -10.83
CA THR A 129 7.68 7.69 -9.80
C THR A 129 6.46 8.27 -9.10
N GLN A 130 6.47 9.59 -8.81
CA GLN A 130 5.30 10.26 -8.23
C GLN A 130 4.09 10.21 -9.18
N PHE A 131 4.32 10.33 -10.47
CA PHE A 131 3.27 10.13 -11.48
C PHE A 131 2.71 8.71 -11.47
N LEU A 132 3.58 7.68 -11.40
CA LEU A 132 3.15 6.28 -11.30
C LEU A 132 2.35 6.02 -10.01
N TYR A 133 2.75 6.62 -8.88
CA TYR A 133 2.00 6.51 -7.62
C TYR A 133 0.62 7.13 -7.73
N ALA A 134 0.51 8.32 -8.32
CA ALA A 134 -0.78 8.97 -8.53
C ALA A 134 -1.68 8.16 -9.48
N LEU A 135 -1.12 7.65 -10.57
CA LEU A 135 -1.84 6.78 -11.51
C LEU A 135 -2.37 5.51 -10.82
N THR A 136 -1.53 4.84 -10.03
CA THR A 136 -1.91 3.69 -9.22
C THR A 136 -3.02 4.03 -8.23
N ALA A 137 -2.86 5.13 -7.47
CA ALA A 137 -3.82 5.56 -6.47
C ALA A 137 -5.20 5.87 -7.08
N LEU A 138 -5.22 6.65 -8.18
CA LEU A 138 -6.45 6.99 -8.90
C LEU A 138 -7.12 5.76 -9.53
N GLY A 139 -6.34 4.88 -10.13
CA GLY A 139 -6.86 3.67 -10.73
C GLY A 139 -7.43 2.68 -9.72
N ILE A 140 -6.76 2.48 -8.59
CA ILE A 140 -7.28 1.66 -7.48
C ILE A 140 -8.53 2.32 -6.87
N ALA A 141 -8.56 3.64 -6.70
CA ALA A 141 -9.72 4.35 -6.21
C ALA A 141 -10.93 4.22 -7.14
N ARG A 142 -10.68 4.13 -8.45
CA ARG A 142 -11.73 4.03 -9.47
C ARG A 142 -12.26 2.61 -9.66
N TRP A 143 -11.40 1.61 -9.79
CA TRP A 143 -11.75 0.24 -10.14
C TRP A 143 -11.43 -0.80 -9.06
N GLY A 144 -10.69 -0.42 -8.01
CA GLY A 144 -10.37 -1.33 -6.91
C GLY A 144 -11.60 -1.69 -6.08
N ARG A 145 -11.68 -2.95 -5.65
CA ARG A 145 -12.71 -3.44 -4.73
C ARG A 145 -12.07 -3.91 -3.42
N LYS A 146 -12.80 -3.78 -2.33
CA LYS A 146 -12.37 -4.29 -1.03
C LYS A 146 -12.52 -5.81 -0.98
N LYS A 147 -11.42 -6.55 -1.04
CA LYS A 147 -11.40 -8.01 -0.98
C LYS A 147 -10.48 -8.49 0.14
N ILE A 148 -10.94 -9.48 0.90
CA ILE A 148 -10.15 -10.10 1.97
C ILE A 148 -8.88 -10.77 1.44
N ILE A 149 -8.91 -11.28 0.22
CA ILE A 149 -7.77 -11.94 -0.42
C ILE A 149 -6.54 -11.03 -0.49
N TYR A 150 -6.71 -9.71 -0.62
CA TYR A 150 -5.58 -8.78 -0.60
C TYR A 150 -4.82 -8.80 0.72
N VAL A 151 -5.54 -8.84 1.85
CA VAL A 151 -4.91 -8.90 3.16
C VAL A 151 -4.23 -10.25 3.40
N ARG A 152 -4.82 -11.35 2.91
CA ARG A 152 -4.22 -12.68 3.00
C ARG A 152 -2.93 -12.78 2.19
N VAL A 153 -2.94 -12.31 0.93
CA VAL A 153 -1.77 -12.28 0.06
C VAL A 153 -0.68 -11.39 0.65
N PHE A 154 -1.06 -10.20 1.13
CA PHE A 154 -0.12 -9.31 1.82
C PHE A 154 0.45 -9.95 3.08
N GLY A 155 -0.38 -10.62 3.90
CA GLY A 155 0.07 -11.36 5.08
C GLY A 155 1.07 -12.47 4.73
N ALA A 156 0.84 -13.20 3.64
CA ALA A 156 1.80 -14.21 3.16
C ALA A 156 3.13 -13.56 2.71
N SER A 157 3.09 -12.43 2.03
CA SER A 157 4.29 -11.69 1.63
C SER A 157 5.05 -11.15 2.84
N VAL A 158 4.34 -10.62 3.84
CA VAL A 158 4.94 -10.18 5.11
C VAL A 158 5.59 -11.35 5.84
N PHE A 159 4.92 -12.51 5.88
CA PHE A 159 5.47 -13.73 6.46
C PHE A 159 6.81 -14.11 5.81
N LEU A 160 6.86 -14.18 4.49
CA LEU A 160 8.08 -14.56 3.75
C LEU A 160 9.19 -13.50 3.92
N CYS A 161 8.84 -12.22 3.86
CA CYS A 161 9.80 -11.12 4.10
C CYS A 161 10.38 -11.22 5.52
N CYS A 162 9.54 -11.45 6.53
CA CYS A 162 9.99 -11.60 7.91
C CYS A 162 10.80 -12.89 8.10
N ALA A 163 10.47 -13.98 7.42
CA ALA A 163 11.26 -15.22 7.47
C ALA A 163 12.69 -15.01 6.97
N VAL A 164 12.85 -14.29 5.84
CA VAL A 164 14.16 -13.87 5.33
C VAL A 164 14.88 -12.97 6.35
N ALA A 165 14.19 -11.98 6.90
CA ALA A 165 14.76 -11.07 7.90
C ALA A 165 15.22 -11.81 9.17
N LEU A 166 14.42 -12.76 9.68
CA LEU A 166 14.78 -13.57 10.85
C LEU A 166 16.00 -14.44 10.58
N TRP A 167 16.09 -15.01 9.40
CA TRP A 167 17.28 -15.80 9.01
C TRP A 167 18.52 -14.90 8.95
N GLN A 168 18.41 -13.68 8.46
CA GLN A 168 19.51 -12.70 8.45
C GLN A 168 19.92 -12.28 9.87
N ILE A 169 18.96 -12.05 10.76
CA ILE A 169 19.21 -11.75 12.18
C ILE A 169 19.94 -12.92 12.85
N ALA A 170 19.67 -14.16 12.48
CA ALA A 170 20.37 -15.35 12.96
C ALA A 170 21.77 -15.54 12.33
N GLY A 171 22.24 -14.60 11.51
CA GLY A 171 23.58 -14.61 10.92
C GLY A 171 23.68 -15.25 9.54
N GLY A 172 22.54 -15.65 8.92
CA GLY A 172 22.52 -16.16 7.57
C GLY A 172 22.49 -15.06 6.51
N ASN A 173 22.69 -15.44 5.26
CA ASN A 173 22.52 -14.57 4.10
C ASN A 173 21.65 -15.29 3.04
N PRO A 174 20.37 -15.53 3.34
CA PRO A 174 19.47 -16.16 2.38
C PRO A 174 19.36 -15.29 1.13
N LEU A 175 19.28 -15.93 -0.03
CA LEU A 175 19.20 -15.27 -1.33
C LEU A 175 20.44 -14.44 -1.72
N GLY A 176 21.56 -14.53 -0.98
CA GLY A 176 22.77 -13.78 -1.29
C GLY A 176 22.59 -12.28 -1.32
N LEU A 177 21.73 -11.72 -0.45
CA LEU A 177 21.39 -10.30 -0.49
C LEU A 177 22.54 -9.39 -0.05
N TYR A 178 23.33 -9.83 0.94
CA TYR A 178 24.56 -9.14 1.34
C TYR A 178 25.71 -9.55 0.42
N PRO A 179 26.46 -8.60 -0.13
CA PRO A 179 27.62 -8.92 -0.95
C PRO A 179 28.83 -9.37 -0.09
N ASN A 180 29.77 -10.08 -0.72
CA ASN A 180 31.09 -10.36 -0.15
C ASN A 180 31.09 -11.03 1.25
N GLY A 181 30.10 -11.89 1.55
CA GLY A 181 30.01 -12.58 2.82
C GLY A 181 29.55 -11.74 4.01
N TRP A 182 29.18 -10.50 3.82
CA TRP A 182 28.64 -9.64 4.89
C TRP A 182 27.34 -10.20 5.45
N ARG A 183 27.06 -9.86 6.73
CA ARG A 183 25.87 -10.30 7.45
C ARG A 183 25.24 -9.10 8.15
N PHE A 184 24.02 -9.26 8.63
CA PHE A 184 23.30 -8.23 9.37
C PHE A 184 24.06 -7.77 10.64
N ALA A 185 24.77 -8.69 11.29
CA ALA A 185 25.50 -8.42 12.54
C ALA A 185 26.88 -7.76 12.33
N ASP A 186 27.40 -7.66 11.11
CA ASP A 186 28.73 -7.07 10.87
C ASP A 186 28.69 -5.57 11.08
N ALA A 187 29.20 -5.09 12.18
CA ALA A 187 29.22 -3.67 12.50
C ALA A 187 30.22 -2.89 11.61
N GLY A 188 29.85 -1.65 11.25
CA GLY A 188 30.73 -0.73 10.52
C GLY A 188 30.83 -0.97 9.01
N THR A 189 30.09 -1.90 8.43
CA THR A 189 30.06 -2.12 6.99
C THR A 189 28.89 -1.38 6.33
N LEU A 190 28.97 -1.11 5.02
CA LEU A 190 27.98 -0.32 4.28
C LEU A 190 26.56 -0.89 4.35
N TYR A 191 26.40 -2.22 4.42
CA TYR A 191 25.10 -2.87 4.41
C TYR A 191 24.65 -3.42 5.77
N SER A 192 25.56 -3.60 6.69
CA SER A 192 25.25 -4.22 8.00
C SER A 192 24.49 -3.26 8.91
N GLY A 193 23.46 -3.76 9.57
CA GLY A 193 22.54 -2.97 10.40
C GLY A 193 21.62 -2.00 9.67
N MET A 194 21.84 -1.75 8.37
CA MET A 194 21.05 -0.79 7.59
C MET A 194 20.05 -1.47 6.63
N TYR A 195 20.30 -2.72 6.27
CA TYR A 195 19.47 -3.47 5.31
C TYR A 195 18.99 -4.77 5.93
N LEU A 196 17.71 -5.08 5.76
CA LEU A 196 17.09 -6.26 6.33
C LEU A 196 15.92 -6.73 5.48
N GLY A 197 15.76 -8.04 5.36
CA GLY A 197 14.68 -8.66 4.62
C GLY A 197 14.71 -8.35 3.12
N THR A 198 13.65 -8.66 2.44
CA THR A 198 13.53 -8.44 0.99
C THR A 198 13.13 -7.00 0.62
N VAL A 199 12.70 -6.21 1.59
CA VAL A 199 12.37 -4.77 1.39
C VAL A 199 13.65 -3.94 1.35
N GLY A 200 14.68 -4.35 2.05
CA GLY A 200 15.99 -3.71 2.06
C GLY A 200 16.17 -2.80 3.27
N ASN A 201 16.19 -1.48 3.09
CA ASN A 201 16.49 -0.52 4.16
C ASN A 201 15.58 -0.73 5.39
N THR A 202 16.18 -0.78 6.60
CA THR A 202 15.48 -1.02 7.87
C THR A 202 14.39 0.00 8.16
N LEU A 203 14.56 1.27 7.76
CA LEU A 203 13.54 2.31 7.93
C LEU A 203 12.32 2.05 7.03
N ILE A 204 12.54 1.64 5.78
CA ILE A 204 11.45 1.33 4.84
C ILE A 204 10.75 0.04 5.29
N LEU A 205 11.50 -0.98 5.68
CA LEU A 205 10.94 -2.21 6.25
C LEU A 205 10.11 -1.89 7.48
N GLY A 206 10.64 -1.09 8.41
CA GLY A 206 9.95 -0.64 9.61
C GLY A 206 8.62 0.06 9.29
N SER A 207 8.61 0.95 8.31
CA SER A 207 7.39 1.64 7.86
C SER A 207 6.35 0.65 7.31
N VAL A 208 6.76 -0.30 6.49
CA VAL A 208 5.86 -1.33 5.95
C VAL A 208 5.30 -2.22 7.07
N LEU A 209 6.15 -2.69 7.98
CA LEU A 209 5.72 -3.58 9.06
C LEU A 209 4.84 -2.87 10.09
N SER A 210 5.10 -1.59 10.41
CA SER A 210 4.26 -0.81 11.31
C SER A 210 2.83 -0.60 10.78
N LEU A 211 2.63 -0.60 9.45
CA LEU A 211 1.31 -0.58 8.82
C LEU A 211 0.72 -1.98 8.69
N ALA A 212 1.56 -3.00 8.44
CA ALA A 212 1.11 -4.38 8.27
C ALA A 212 0.52 -4.95 9.55
N VAL A 213 1.19 -4.78 10.69
CA VAL A 213 0.78 -5.37 11.99
C VAL A 213 -0.68 -5.04 12.34
N PRO A 214 -1.13 -3.77 12.41
CA PRO A 214 -2.51 -3.48 12.80
C PRO A 214 -3.52 -3.99 11.78
N VAL A 215 -3.19 -4.01 10.48
CA VAL A 215 -4.09 -4.54 9.43
C VAL A 215 -4.27 -6.04 9.57
N LEU A 216 -3.18 -6.78 9.81
CA LEU A 216 -3.22 -8.24 9.98
C LEU A 216 -3.95 -8.62 11.27
N VAL A 217 -3.63 -7.99 12.39
CA VAL A 217 -4.29 -8.21 13.70
C VAL A 217 -5.79 -7.87 13.61
N TYR A 218 -6.13 -6.69 13.05
CA TYR A 218 -7.53 -6.31 12.86
C TYR A 218 -8.30 -7.35 12.06
N THR A 219 -7.72 -7.84 10.98
CA THR A 219 -8.38 -8.81 10.10
C THR A 219 -8.56 -10.15 10.81
N ALA A 220 -7.53 -10.64 11.49
CA ALA A 220 -7.56 -11.87 12.27
C ALA A 220 -8.67 -11.83 13.34
N VAL A 221 -8.72 -10.76 14.13
CA VAL A 221 -9.69 -10.62 15.22
C VAL A 221 -11.11 -10.46 14.69
N LYS A 222 -11.29 -9.72 13.59
CA LYS A 222 -12.61 -9.44 13.03
C LYS A 222 -13.21 -10.62 12.27
N LYS A 223 -12.41 -11.34 11.51
CA LYS A 223 -12.89 -12.43 10.65
C LYS A 223 -12.87 -13.77 11.36
N ARG A 224 -11.89 -13.99 12.25
CA ARG A 224 -11.69 -15.27 12.97
C ARG A 224 -11.49 -16.47 12.03
N GLY A 225 -11.62 -17.67 12.56
CA GLY A 225 -11.39 -18.90 11.77
C GLY A 225 -9.94 -18.97 11.27
N TYR A 226 -9.74 -19.38 10.04
CA TYR A 226 -8.40 -19.51 9.44
C TYR A 226 -7.68 -18.15 9.24
N ASP A 227 -8.38 -17.00 9.29
CA ASP A 227 -7.73 -15.69 9.28
C ASP A 227 -6.94 -15.41 10.56
N LEU A 228 -7.10 -16.20 11.63
CA LEU A 228 -6.23 -16.16 12.81
C LEU A 228 -4.77 -16.48 12.48
N LEU A 229 -4.51 -17.23 11.40
CA LEU A 229 -3.15 -17.47 10.90
C LEU A 229 -2.40 -16.17 10.55
N LEU A 230 -3.10 -15.07 10.29
CA LEU A 230 -2.50 -13.74 10.07
C LEU A 230 -1.81 -13.17 11.33
N LEU A 231 -2.08 -13.73 12.51
CA LEU A 231 -1.35 -13.37 13.73
C LEU A 231 0.11 -13.84 13.69
N LEU A 232 0.42 -14.91 12.96
CA LEU A 232 1.80 -15.40 12.83
C LEU A 232 2.69 -14.36 12.12
N PRO A 233 2.40 -13.90 10.88
CA PRO A 233 3.17 -12.84 10.26
C PRO A 233 3.15 -11.52 11.06
N ALA A 234 2.07 -11.20 11.78
CA ALA A 234 2.03 -10.02 12.64
C ALA A 234 3.02 -10.14 13.82
N ALA A 235 3.11 -11.30 14.48
CA ALA A 235 4.07 -11.55 15.56
C ALA A 235 5.52 -11.53 15.05
N MET A 236 5.79 -12.16 13.90
CA MET A 236 7.10 -12.11 13.25
C MET A 236 7.49 -10.67 12.91
N ALA A 237 6.55 -9.89 12.37
CA ALA A 237 6.77 -8.49 12.05
C ALA A 237 7.13 -7.64 13.28
N LEU A 238 6.44 -7.85 14.41
CA LEU A 238 6.76 -7.18 15.68
C LEU A 238 8.19 -7.52 16.16
N TYR A 239 8.59 -8.79 16.08
CA TYR A 239 9.95 -9.20 16.46
C TYR A 239 11.01 -8.63 15.52
N VAL A 240 10.76 -8.61 14.21
CA VAL A 240 11.66 -7.99 13.22
C VAL A 240 11.75 -6.48 13.45
N LEU A 241 10.65 -5.79 13.76
CA LEU A 241 10.66 -4.38 14.15
C LEU A 241 11.54 -4.13 15.37
N TYR A 242 11.42 -4.98 16.40
CA TYR A 242 12.25 -4.87 17.60
C TYR A 242 13.73 -5.02 17.27
N ARG A 243 14.10 -6.02 16.46
CA ARG A 243 15.50 -6.30 16.09
C ARG A 243 16.09 -5.33 15.06
N SER A 244 15.25 -4.62 14.32
CA SER A 244 15.68 -3.65 13.30
C SER A 244 16.09 -2.29 13.88
N GLU A 245 15.84 -2.05 15.17
CA GLU A 245 16.13 -0.80 15.88
C GLU A 245 15.56 0.45 15.20
N CYS A 246 14.51 0.29 14.42
CA CYS A 246 13.88 1.36 13.66
C CYS A 246 13.01 2.24 14.56
N SER A 247 13.56 3.34 15.09
CA SER A 247 12.86 4.25 16.00
C SER A 247 11.57 4.82 15.43
N SER A 248 11.56 5.18 14.13
CA SER A 248 10.38 5.73 13.45
C SER A 248 9.20 4.74 13.40
N ALA A 249 9.49 3.44 13.31
CA ALA A 249 8.45 2.41 13.31
C ALA A 249 7.75 2.30 14.68
N TRP A 250 8.46 2.52 15.77
CA TRP A 250 7.89 2.51 17.13
C TRP A 250 6.95 3.69 17.40
N VAL A 251 7.12 4.80 16.68
CA VAL A 251 6.17 5.92 16.71
C VAL A 251 4.99 5.66 15.78
N ALA A 252 5.25 5.12 14.58
CA ALA A 252 4.23 4.86 13.58
C ALA A 252 3.26 3.72 13.98
N LEU A 253 3.76 2.69 14.69
CA LEU A 253 2.95 1.53 15.09
C LEU A 253 1.80 1.89 16.04
N PRO A 254 2.00 2.60 17.16
CA PRO A 254 0.91 3.06 18.01
C PRO A 254 -0.10 3.93 17.27
N GLY A 255 0.36 4.88 16.44
CA GLY A 255 -0.53 5.71 15.62
C GLY A 255 -1.39 4.88 14.65
N SER A 256 -0.80 3.91 13.99
CA SER A 256 -1.52 2.99 13.09
C SER A 256 -2.52 2.12 13.86
N CYS A 257 -2.17 1.65 15.06
CA CYS A 257 -3.07 0.90 15.94
C CYS A 257 -4.23 1.78 16.42
N ALA A 258 -3.97 3.01 16.83
CA ALA A 258 -4.99 3.97 17.26
C ALA A 258 -6.04 4.19 16.17
N LEU A 259 -5.63 4.42 14.92
CA LEU A 259 -6.53 4.55 13.77
C LEU A 259 -7.42 3.29 13.52
N MET A 260 -7.00 2.12 13.97
CA MET A 260 -7.74 0.87 13.81
C MET A 260 -8.68 0.56 14.99
N LEU A 261 -8.36 1.02 16.22
CA LEU A 261 -9.13 0.74 17.44
C LEU A 261 -10.62 1.10 17.32
N PRO A 262 -11.04 2.28 16.79
CA PRO A 262 -12.45 2.62 16.65
C PRO A 262 -13.23 1.66 15.76
N LYS A 263 -12.53 0.98 14.82
CA LYS A 263 -13.13 0.01 13.91
C LYS A 263 -13.34 -1.36 14.55
N LEU A 264 -12.60 -1.67 15.62
CA LEU A 264 -12.78 -2.89 16.43
C LEU A 264 -13.88 -2.72 17.47
N ALA A 265 -14.05 -1.52 17.99
CA ALA A 265 -15.03 -1.22 19.00
C ALA A 265 -16.43 -1.01 18.41
N ARG A 266 -17.46 -1.47 19.12
CA ARG A 266 -18.87 -1.32 18.75
C ARG A 266 -19.63 -0.46 19.78
N GLY A 267 -20.61 0.31 19.33
CA GLY A 267 -21.54 1.02 20.21
C GLY A 267 -20.87 2.10 21.06
N ARG A 268 -21.18 2.11 22.36
CA ARG A 268 -20.73 3.12 23.34
C ARG A 268 -19.20 3.19 23.45
N ARG A 269 -18.51 2.04 23.39
CA ARG A 269 -17.04 1.96 23.43
C ARG A 269 -16.37 2.70 22.27
N ARG A 270 -16.94 2.64 21.06
CA ARG A 270 -16.42 3.38 19.91
C ARG A 270 -16.41 4.89 20.14
N ARG A 271 -17.47 5.44 20.78
CA ARG A 271 -17.56 6.88 21.09
C ARG A 271 -16.50 7.31 22.10
N TYR A 272 -16.24 6.50 23.13
CA TYR A 272 -15.18 6.80 24.10
C TYR A 272 -13.79 6.78 23.48
N ILE A 273 -13.49 5.82 22.61
CA ILE A 273 -12.19 5.74 21.91
C ILE A 273 -12.00 6.97 21.01
N LEU A 274 -13.01 7.33 20.20
CA LEU A 274 -12.93 8.51 19.34
C LEU A 274 -12.81 9.82 20.13
N ALA A 275 -13.43 9.91 21.30
CA ALA A 275 -13.27 11.06 22.20
C ALA A 275 -11.86 11.14 22.79
N ALA A 276 -11.28 10.01 23.16
CA ALA A 276 -9.91 9.95 23.69
C ALA A 276 -8.83 10.18 22.61
N GLU A 277 -9.09 9.85 21.34
CA GLU A 277 -8.20 10.10 20.21
C GLU A 277 -8.26 11.56 19.70
N GLY A 278 -9.35 12.28 20.04
CA GLY A 278 -9.56 13.69 19.65
C GLY A 278 -9.19 14.70 20.74
N ALA A 279 -8.79 14.22 21.92
CA ALA A 279 -8.29 15.03 23.02
C ALA A 279 -6.76 15.03 23.06
#